data_20467f55a4b26a45211d7da6bb559a6e
#
_entry.id   20467f55a4b26a45211d7da6bb559a6e
#
_cell.length_a   1.000
_cell.length_b   1.000
_cell.length_c   1.000
_cell.angle_alpha   90.00
_cell.angle_beta   90.00
_cell.angle_gamma   90.00
#
_symmetry.space_group_name_H-M   'P 1'
#
loop_
_entity.id
_entity.type
_entity.pdbx_description
1 polymer ?
#
loop_
_entity_poly.entity_id
_entity_poly.type
_entity_poly.pdbx_seq_one_letter_code
_entity_poly.pdbx_strand_id
1 'polypeptide(L)'
;MNIVLTGASSGIGFEAALEFTLNKENKVVCIARSADKLRKLLEIAKGITPDCTLLPVEFDIVNDDYAALVPFLREKLGTIDILINNAGSLINKPFSETTAADMADMFESNVLGHFNMMKNLLPLMGSDSHVVNIGSMGGFQGSVKFPGLSAYSASKAALHALTECMAFELVDTGIKVNCLALGSAQTEMLELAFPGYQSPVMAFEMGKYVADFARTGHKFFNGKILPVAVTTP
;
A
#
# COMPACT_ATOMS: atom_id res chain seq x y z
N MET A 1 -12.65 -2.15 13.30
CA MET A 1 -11.28 -2.59 12.95
C MET A 1 -10.32 -1.43 13.05
N ASN A 2 -9.06 -1.72 13.37
CA ASN A 2 -7.96 -0.75 13.45
C ASN A 2 -7.05 -0.91 12.23
N ILE A 3 -7.05 0.08 11.35
CA ILE A 3 -6.40 0.02 10.05
C ILE A 3 -5.26 1.04 10.00
N VAL A 4 -4.10 0.62 9.51
CA VAL A 4 -2.99 1.50 9.16
C VAL A 4 -2.77 1.40 7.65
N LEU A 5 -2.78 2.54 6.96
CA LEU A 5 -2.65 2.61 5.51
C LEU A 5 -1.60 3.65 5.12
N THR A 6 -0.59 3.23 4.37
CA THR A 6 0.46 4.10 3.85
C THR A 6 0.15 4.59 2.44
N GLY A 7 0.65 5.77 2.07
CA GLY A 7 0.40 6.37 0.77
C GLY A 7 -1.04 6.83 0.57
N ALA A 8 -1.70 7.26 1.65
CA ALA A 8 -3.10 7.68 1.66
C ALA A 8 -3.36 9.07 1.04
N SER A 9 -2.33 9.78 0.59
CA SER A 9 -2.48 11.17 0.11
C SER A 9 -3.08 11.30 -1.29
N SER A 10 -3.13 10.22 -2.08
CA SER A 10 -3.66 10.22 -3.45
C SER A 10 -3.95 8.81 -3.97
N GLY A 11 -4.63 8.72 -5.11
CA GLY A 11 -4.82 7.49 -5.87
C GLY A 11 -5.50 6.36 -5.07
N ILE A 12 -5.03 5.14 -5.26
CA ILE A 12 -5.64 3.93 -4.69
C ILE A 12 -5.70 3.98 -3.15
N GLY A 13 -4.62 4.47 -2.50
CA GLY A 13 -4.58 4.57 -1.05
C GLY A 13 -5.58 5.58 -0.49
N PHE A 14 -5.77 6.71 -1.16
CA PHE A 14 -6.78 7.69 -0.81
C PHE A 14 -8.20 7.10 -0.85
N GLU A 15 -8.52 6.42 -1.93
CA GLU A 15 -9.84 5.81 -2.15
C GLU A 15 -10.09 4.64 -1.18
N ALA A 16 -9.08 3.81 -0.92
CA ALA A 16 -9.17 2.73 0.06
C ALA A 16 -9.40 3.28 1.48
N ALA A 17 -8.76 4.41 1.83
CA ALA A 17 -8.99 5.06 3.12
C ALA A 17 -10.44 5.54 3.25
N LEU A 18 -11.01 6.18 2.22
CA LEU A 18 -12.42 6.58 2.20
C LEU A 18 -13.34 5.37 2.37
N GLU A 19 -13.08 4.28 1.65
CA GLU A 19 -13.88 3.05 1.74
C GLU A 19 -13.87 2.44 3.15
N PHE A 20 -12.75 2.50 3.88
CA PHE A 20 -12.72 2.06 5.28
C PHE A 20 -13.51 2.97 6.22
N THR A 21 -13.58 4.27 5.94
CA THR A 21 -14.31 5.23 6.79
C THR A 21 -15.83 5.17 6.63
N LEU A 22 -16.36 4.47 5.62
CA LEU A 22 -17.80 4.23 5.49
C LEU A 22 -18.37 3.44 6.68
N ASN A 23 -17.57 2.60 7.33
CA ASN A 23 -17.91 2.00 8.61
C ASN A 23 -17.32 2.85 9.75
N LYS A 24 -18.17 3.61 10.46
CA LYS A 24 -17.80 4.51 11.55
C LYS A 24 -17.11 3.82 12.75
N GLU A 25 -17.24 2.51 12.89
CA GLU A 25 -16.57 1.74 13.95
C GLU A 25 -15.09 1.47 13.62
N ASN A 26 -14.68 1.70 12.38
CA ASN A 26 -13.29 1.58 12.00
C ASN A 26 -12.49 2.80 12.48
N LYS A 27 -11.26 2.53 12.94
CA LYS A 27 -10.24 3.55 13.17
C LYS A 27 -9.19 3.43 12.07
N VAL A 28 -9.05 4.46 11.26
CA VAL A 28 -8.16 4.46 10.09
C VAL A 28 -7.03 5.45 10.28
N VAL A 29 -5.81 4.97 10.44
CA VAL A 29 -4.60 5.81 10.44
C VAL A 29 -4.07 5.89 9.01
N CYS A 30 -4.06 7.10 8.47
CA CYS A 30 -3.62 7.41 7.12
C CYS A 30 -2.25 8.07 7.14
N ILE A 31 -1.25 7.39 6.60
CA ILE A 31 0.15 7.80 6.61
C ILE A 31 0.57 8.27 5.21
N ALA A 32 1.16 9.47 5.13
CA ALA A 32 1.81 10.00 3.93
C ALA A 32 2.70 11.20 4.29
N ARG A 33 3.56 11.61 3.34
CA ARG A 33 4.47 12.75 3.52
C ARG A 33 3.80 14.12 3.39
N SER A 34 2.60 14.20 2.79
CA SER A 34 1.90 15.47 2.56
C SER A 34 0.77 15.65 3.57
N ALA A 35 1.01 16.46 4.60
CA ALA A 35 0.01 16.83 5.60
C ALA A 35 -1.22 17.50 4.97
N ASP A 36 -1.03 18.34 3.95
CA ASP A 36 -2.14 19.06 3.28
C ASP A 36 -3.08 18.10 2.54
N LYS A 37 -2.52 17.13 1.80
CA LYS A 37 -3.33 16.11 1.11
C LYS A 37 -4.05 15.21 2.12
N LEU A 38 -3.42 14.89 3.25
CA LEU A 38 -4.06 14.11 4.33
C LEU A 38 -5.18 14.89 5.03
N ARG A 39 -5.03 16.21 5.21
CA ARG A 39 -6.12 17.07 5.74
C ARG A 39 -7.31 17.07 4.78
N LYS A 40 -7.07 17.21 3.49
CA LYS A 40 -8.12 17.12 2.47
C LYS A 40 -8.83 15.77 2.50
N LEU A 41 -8.10 14.67 2.67
CA LEU A 41 -8.69 13.35 2.84
C LEU A 41 -9.63 13.31 4.05
N LEU A 42 -9.19 13.84 5.20
CA LEU A 42 -10.00 13.89 6.42
C LEU A 42 -11.28 14.72 6.22
N GLU A 43 -11.18 15.88 5.56
CA GLU A 43 -12.33 16.74 5.25
C GLU A 43 -13.37 16.00 4.39
N ILE A 44 -12.92 15.33 3.34
CA ILE A 44 -13.78 14.55 2.46
C ILE A 44 -14.40 13.37 3.22
N ALA A 45 -13.60 12.62 3.98
CA ALA A 45 -14.10 11.50 4.78
C ALA A 45 -15.19 11.94 5.75
N LYS A 46 -15.00 13.07 6.44
CA LYS A 46 -16.02 13.66 7.35
C LYS A 46 -17.22 14.22 6.62
N GLY A 47 -17.07 14.68 5.39
CA GLY A 47 -18.19 15.08 4.54
C GLY A 47 -19.09 13.89 4.15
N ILE A 48 -18.51 12.70 3.97
CA ILE A 48 -19.22 11.47 3.61
C ILE A 48 -19.77 10.78 4.88
N THR A 49 -18.94 10.62 5.89
CA THR A 49 -19.24 9.94 7.16
C THR A 49 -18.82 10.82 8.33
N PRO A 50 -19.71 11.71 8.84
CA PRO A 50 -19.34 12.72 9.85
C PRO A 50 -18.70 12.14 11.11
N ASP A 51 -19.15 10.97 11.55
CA ASP A 51 -18.68 10.31 12.77
C ASP A 51 -17.50 9.35 12.54
N CYS A 52 -16.90 9.34 11.33
CA CYS A 52 -15.76 8.47 11.05
C CYS A 52 -14.54 8.84 11.87
N THR A 53 -13.73 7.85 12.21
CA THR A 53 -12.42 8.03 12.84
C THR A 53 -11.32 7.83 11.82
N LEU A 54 -10.83 8.94 11.25
CA LEU A 54 -9.66 8.99 10.41
C LEU A 54 -8.59 9.86 11.07
N LEU A 55 -7.39 9.31 11.24
CA LEU A 55 -6.25 9.94 11.89
C LEU A 55 -5.15 10.19 10.83
N PRO A 56 -4.98 11.42 10.34
CA PRO A 56 -3.90 11.76 9.42
C PRO A 56 -2.55 11.82 10.16
N VAL A 57 -1.53 11.16 9.62
CA VAL A 57 -0.17 11.15 10.16
C VAL A 57 0.81 11.50 9.05
N GLU A 58 1.47 12.65 9.18
CA GLU A 58 2.59 13.01 8.32
C GLU A 58 3.80 12.18 8.73
N PHE A 59 4.27 11.31 7.83
CA PHE A 59 5.39 10.41 8.10
C PHE A 59 5.99 9.87 6.79
N ASP A 60 7.32 9.88 6.72
CA ASP A 60 8.08 9.22 5.65
C ASP A 60 8.49 7.81 6.11
N ILE A 61 7.91 6.79 5.49
CA ILE A 61 8.15 5.39 5.85
C ILE A 61 9.60 4.92 5.63
N VAL A 62 10.41 5.71 4.92
CA VAL A 62 11.84 5.41 4.67
C VAL A 62 12.74 6.14 5.66
N ASN A 63 12.49 7.43 5.88
CA ASN A 63 13.45 8.33 6.53
C ASN A 63 13.08 8.73 7.96
N ASP A 64 11.81 8.66 8.37
CA ASP A 64 11.39 9.12 9.69
C ASP A 64 11.60 8.06 10.78
N ASP A 65 11.70 8.53 12.03
CA ASP A 65 11.95 7.68 13.18
C ASP A 65 10.67 6.99 13.69
N TYR A 66 10.63 5.69 13.59
CA TYR A 66 9.54 4.84 14.08
C TYR A 66 9.35 4.89 15.60
N ALA A 67 10.36 5.39 16.37
CA ALA A 67 10.24 5.59 17.81
C ALA A 67 9.14 6.59 18.18
N ALA A 68 8.74 7.48 17.27
CA ALA A 68 7.60 8.37 17.44
C ALA A 68 6.28 7.74 16.98
N LEU A 69 6.29 7.02 15.86
CA LEU A 69 5.10 6.44 15.24
C LEU A 69 4.51 5.28 16.06
N VAL A 70 5.34 4.34 16.52
CA VAL A 70 4.88 3.12 17.20
C VAL A 70 4.14 3.41 18.51
N PRO A 71 4.63 4.29 19.43
CA PRO A 71 3.88 4.67 20.62
C PRO A 71 2.56 5.38 20.29
N PHE A 72 2.54 6.26 19.30
CA PHE A 72 1.32 6.92 18.84
C PHE A 72 0.27 5.91 18.38
N LEU A 73 0.65 4.94 17.53
CA LEU A 73 -0.27 3.91 17.06
C LEU A 73 -0.78 3.03 18.20
N ARG A 74 0.09 2.69 19.16
CA ARG A 74 -0.30 1.94 20.37
C ARG A 74 -1.33 2.70 21.21
N GLU A 75 -1.14 3.99 21.40
CA GLU A 75 -2.09 4.83 22.14
C GLU A 75 -3.45 4.92 21.43
N LYS A 76 -3.45 5.15 20.11
CA LYS A 76 -4.69 5.42 19.35
C LYS A 76 -5.46 4.16 18.99
N LEU A 77 -4.76 3.07 18.69
CA LEU A 77 -5.35 1.83 18.19
C LEU A 77 -5.29 0.68 19.21
N GLY A 78 -4.24 0.60 20.03
CA GLY A 78 -3.94 -0.57 20.86
C GLY A 78 -3.34 -1.69 20.02
N THR A 79 -4.16 -2.30 19.16
CA THR A 79 -3.76 -3.34 18.20
C THR A 79 -4.04 -2.88 16.76
N ILE A 80 -3.37 -3.51 15.80
CA ILE A 80 -3.56 -3.27 14.37
C ILE A 80 -4.16 -4.52 13.74
N ASP A 81 -5.37 -4.40 13.19
CA ASP A 81 -6.03 -5.52 12.50
C ASP A 81 -5.55 -5.61 11.04
N ILE A 82 -5.36 -4.46 10.40
CA ILE A 82 -4.98 -4.38 8.98
C ILE A 82 -3.85 -3.37 8.78
N LEU A 83 -2.76 -3.80 8.13
CA LEU A 83 -1.72 -2.94 7.60
C LEU A 83 -1.74 -2.99 6.07
N ILE A 84 -1.97 -1.84 5.43
CA ILE A 84 -1.88 -1.72 3.96
C ILE A 84 -0.63 -0.93 3.60
N ASN A 85 0.35 -1.61 3.06
CA ASN A 85 1.57 -1.03 2.50
C ASN A 85 1.33 -0.62 1.04
N ASN A 86 0.80 0.59 0.86
CA ASN A 86 0.44 1.13 -0.45
C ASN A 86 1.37 2.27 -0.91
N ALA A 87 2.07 2.94 0.01
CA ALA A 87 3.04 3.97 -0.37
C ALA A 87 4.04 3.44 -1.40
N GLY A 88 4.40 4.26 -2.36
CA GLY A 88 5.38 3.87 -3.38
C GLY A 88 5.59 4.97 -4.39
N SER A 89 6.58 4.77 -5.24
CA SER A 89 6.90 5.65 -6.35
C SER A 89 7.11 4.85 -7.63
N LEU A 90 7.07 5.56 -8.76
CA LEU A 90 7.27 4.98 -10.07
C LEU A 90 8.18 5.91 -10.88
N ILE A 91 9.27 5.36 -11.43
CA ILE A 91 10.12 5.99 -12.42
C ILE A 91 9.86 5.30 -13.76
N ASN A 92 9.48 6.08 -14.76
CA ASN A 92 9.41 5.63 -16.15
C ASN A 92 10.56 6.29 -16.94
N LYS A 93 11.59 5.49 -17.25
CA LYS A 93 12.83 5.98 -17.86
C LYS A 93 13.46 4.86 -18.70
N PRO A 94 13.94 5.13 -19.93
CA PRO A 94 14.63 4.12 -20.75
C PRO A 94 15.75 3.45 -19.98
N PHE A 95 15.94 2.14 -20.17
CA PHE A 95 16.97 1.37 -19.44
C PHE A 95 18.37 1.99 -19.61
N SER A 96 18.70 2.48 -20.82
CA SER A 96 19.97 3.15 -21.12
C SER A 96 20.22 4.44 -20.30
N GLU A 97 19.15 5.03 -19.78
CA GLU A 97 19.20 6.28 -18.99
C GLU A 97 18.96 6.03 -17.50
N THR A 98 18.53 4.82 -17.12
CA THR A 98 18.28 4.45 -15.72
C THR A 98 19.60 4.38 -14.97
N THR A 99 19.72 5.15 -13.89
CA THR A 99 20.92 5.21 -13.08
C THR A 99 20.84 4.28 -11.86
N ALA A 100 21.97 4.05 -11.19
CA ALA A 100 22.00 3.33 -9.91
C ALA A 100 21.19 4.07 -8.81
N ALA A 101 21.13 5.41 -8.86
CA ALA A 101 20.29 6.19 -7.96
C ALA A 101 18.79 5.95 -8.21
N ASP A 102 18.34 5.97 -9.48
CA ASP A 102 16.95 5.62 -9.82
C ASP A 102 16.57 4.24 -9.29
N MET A 103 17.50 3.28 -9.36
CA MET A 103 17.29 1.93 -8.84
C MET A 103 17.17 1.92 -7.31
N ALA A 104 18.07 2.64 -6.62
CA ALA A 104 18.04 2.76 -5.15
C ALA A 104 16.73 3.41 -4.69
N ASP A 105 16.32 4.52 -5.30
CA ASP A 105 15.07 5.22 -4.97
C ASP A 105 13.83 4.30 -5.08
N MET A 106 13.80 3.47 -6.14
CA MET A 106 12.71 2.49 -6.31
C MET A 106 12.71 1.43 -5.22
N PHE A 107 13.89 0.94 -4.82
CA PHE A 107 13.98 -0.05 -3.74
C PHE A 107 13.71 0.58 -2.37
N GLU A 108 14.17 1.79 -2.10
CA GLU A 108 13.88 2.49 -0.85
C GLU A 108 12.37 2.69 -0.66
N SER A 109 11.68 3.27 -1.65
CA SER A 109 10.27 3.57 -1.53
C SER A 109 9.36 2.34 -1.60
N ASN A 110 9.64 1.39 -2.51
CA ASN A 110 8.74 0.28 -2.80
C ASN A 110 9.04 -1.01 -2.00
N VAL A 111 10.22 -1.10 -1.36
CA VAL A 111 10.63 -2.29 -0.61
C VAL A 111 11.00 -1.94 0.82
N LEU A 112 12.03 -1.09 1.01
CA LEU A 112 12.57 -0.79 2.35
C LEU A 112 11.53 -0.11 3.24
N GLY A 113 10.78 0.88 2.72
CA GLY A 113 9.70 1.53 3.46
C GLY A 113 8.63 0.54 3.92
N HIS A 114 8.22 -0.39 3.06
CA HIS A 114 7.26 -1.45 3.42
C HIS A 114 7.84 -2.44 4.44
N PHE A 115 9.10 -2.83 4.27
CA PHE A 115 9.81 -3.65 5.26
C PHE A 115 9.85 -2.97 6.62
N ASN A 116 10.20 -1.69 6.68
CA ASN A 116 10.27 -0.92 7.93
C ASN A 116 8.89 -0.85 8.60
N MET A 117 7.82 -0.58 7.84
CA MET A 117 6.45 -0.60 8.37
C MET A 117 6.11 -1.94 8.99
N MET A 118 6.30 -3.05 8.25
CA MET A 118 6.03 -4.39 8.76
C MET A 118 6.84 -4.68 10.03
N LYS A 119 8.17 -4.49 9.97
CA LYS A 119 9.07 -4.80 11.08
C LYS A 119 8.72 -4.05 12.36
N ASN A 120 8.44 -2.74 12.27
CA ASN A 120 8.17 -1.91 13.44
C ASN A 120 6.75 -2.07 13.98
N LEU A 121 5.78 -2.45 13.14
CA LEU A 121 4.39 -2.60 13.57
C LEU A 121 4.00 -4.02 13.99
N LEU A 122 4.82 -5.03 13.70
CA LEU A 122 4.58 -6.42 14.16
C LEU A 122 4.21 -6.53 15.64
N PRO A 123 4.86 -5.80 16.60
CA PRO A 123 4.51 -5.89 18.02
C PRO A 123 3.11 -5.36 18.36
N LEU A 124 2.43 -4.72 17.44
CA LEU A 124 1.05 -4.22 17.58
C LEU A 124 0.03 -5.10 16.84
N MET A 125 0.46 -6.18 16.19
CA MET A 125 -0.39 -7.06 15.40
C MET A 125 -0.63 -8.38 16.12
N GLY A 126 -1.82 -8.96 15.93
CA GLY A 126 -2.23 -10.23 16.54
C GLY A 126 -2.51 -11.33 15.50
N SER A 127 -2.97 -12.49 15.98
CA SER A 127 -3.17 -13.70 15.17
C SER A 127 -4.16 -13.55 13.99
N ASP A 128 -5.06 -12.60 14.07
CA ASP A 128 -6.04 -12.35 12.99
C ASP A 128 -5.68 -11.13 12.13
N SER A 129 -4.49 -10.56 12.35
CA SER A 129 -4.04 -9.38 11.59
C SER A 129 -3.66 -9.74 10.15
N HIS A 130 -3.92 -8.80 9.25
CA HIS A 130 -3.64 -8.94 7.83
C HIS A 130 -2.73 -7.82 7.31
N VAL A 131 -1.59 -8.19 6.74
CA VAL A 131 -0.72 -7.28 5.99
C VAL A 131 -1.02 -7.45 4.51
N VAL A 132 -1.37 -6.35 3.84
CA VAL A 132 -1.59 -6.29 2.39
C VAL A 132 -0.54 -5.38 1.77
N ASN A 133 0.37 -5.96 1.02
CA ASN A 133 1.35 -5.23 0.23
C ASN A 133 0.76 -4.90 -1.14
N ILE A 134 0.88 -3.64 -1.57
CA ILE A 134 0.45 -3.22 -2.92
C ILE A 134 1.61 -3.39 -3.89
N GLY A 135 1.56 -4.52 -4.59
CA GLY A 135 2.46 -4.87 -5.68
C GLY A 135 2.02 -4.27 -7.01
N SER A 136 2.54 -4.85 -8.09
CA SER A 136 2.20 -4.45 -9.46
C SER A 136 2.34 -5.63 -10.41
N MET A 137 1.53 -5.67 -11.46
CA MET A 137 1.71 -6.57 -12.59
C MET A 137 3.10 -6.41 -13.24
N GLY A 138 3.70 -5.20 -13.16
CA GLY A 138 5.08 -4.99 -13.61
C GLY A 138 6.10 -5.89 -12.91
N GLY A 139 5.89 -6.20 -11.62
CA GLY A 139 6.73 -7.12 -10.84
C GLY A 139 6.27 -8.60 -10.91
N PHE A 140 5.07 -8.88 -11.42
CA PHE A 140 4.52 -10.24 -11.42
C PHE A 140 5.25 -11.16 -12.38
N GLN A 141 5.58 -12.37 -11.93
CA GLN A 141 6.28 -13.35 -12.75
C GLN A 141 5.38 -13.81 -13.91
N GLY A 142 5.95 -13.83 -15.12
CA GLY A 142 5.23 -14.23 -16.32
C GLY A 142 4.39 -13.13 -16.98
N SER A 143 4.21 -11.97 -16.34
CA SER A 143 3.55 -10.83 -16.98
C SER A 143 4.45 -10.17 -18.03
N VAL A 144 3.84 -9.55 -19.03
CA VAL A 144 4.56 -8.68 -19.97
C VAL A 144 5.20 -7.51 -19.23
N LYS A 145 6.43 -7.16 -19.62
CA LYS A 145 7.18 -6.04 -19.06
C LYS A 145 7.10 -4.83 -19.97
N PHE A 146 6.94 -3.66 -19.38
CA PHE A 146 6.82 -2.41 -20.12
C PHE A 146 8.18 -1.71 -20.23
N PRO A 147 8.56 -1.22 -21.42
CA PRO A 147 9.74 -0.38 -21.58
C PRO A 147 9.68 0.81 -20.60
N GLY A 148 10.83 1.18 -20.04
CA GLY A 148 10.95 2.29 -19.09
C GLY A 148 10.68 1.91 -17.62
N LEU A 149 10.15 0.72 -17.32
CA LEU A 149 9.79 0.32 -15.96
C LEU A 149 10.78 -0.67 -15.32
N SER A 150 12.02 -0.77 -15.78
CA SER A 150 12.97 -1.77 -15.27
C SER A 150 13.19 -1.68 -13.76
N ALA A 151 13.53 -0.50 -13.25
CA ALA A 151 13.75 -0.28 -11.81
C ALA A 151 12.48 -0.48 -10.98
N TYR A 152 11.36 0.07 -11.44
CA TYR A 152 10.06 -0.11 -10.80
C TYR A 152 9.65 -1.57 -10.74
N SER A 153 9.69 -2.28 -11.87
CA SER A 153 9.30 -3.69 -11.95
C SER A 153 10.18 -4.58 -11.07
N ALA A 154 11.50 -4.32 -11.04
CA ALA A 154 12.43 -5.03 -10.17
C ALA A 154 12.09 -4.82 -8.68
N SER A 155 11.81 -3.58 -8.26
CA SER A 155 11.43 -3.29 -6.88
C SER A 155 10.10 -3.95 -6.49
N LYS A 156 9.10 -3.94 -7.38
CA LYS A 156 7.82 -4.62 -7.12
C LYS A 156 7.95 -6.15 -7.09
N ALA A 157 8.83 -6.74 -7.91
CA ALA A 157 9.15 -8.17 -7.81
C ALA A 157 9.85 -8.52 -6.48
N ALA A 158 10.75 -7.65 -5.99
CA ALA A 158 11.35 -7.82 -4.68
C ALA A 158 10.31 -7.76 -3.53
N LEU A 159 9.32 -6.86 -3.62
CA LEU A 159 8.21 -6.80 -2.66
C LEU A 159 7.36 -8.08 -2.68
N HIS A 160 7.17 -8.70 -3.86
CA HIS A 160 6.48 -10.00 -3.95
C HIS A 160 7.25 -11.08 -3.17
N ALA A 161 8.54 -11.22 -3.42
CA ALA A 161 9.37 -12.20 -2.69
C ALA A 161 9.40 -11.91 -1.17
N LEU A 162 9.50 -10.64 -0.77
CA LEU A 162 9.42 -10.25 0.64
C LEU A 162 8.09 -10.66 1.27
N THR A 163 6.97 -10.52 0.56
CA THR A 163 5.64 -10.96 1.02
C THR A 163 5.61 -12.45 1.31
N GLU A 164 6.16 -13.29 0.42
CA GLU A 164 6.21 -14.74 0.58
C GLU A 164 7.08 -15.14 1.77
N CYS A 165 8.27 -14.54 1.91
CA CYS A 165 9.16 -14.77 3.04
C CYS A 165 8.50 -14.42 4.37
N MET A 166 7.91 -13.23 4.49
CA MET A 166 7.26 -12.76 5.71
C MET A 166 6.05 -13.64 6.09
N ALA A 167 5.27 -14.08 5.12
CA ALA A 167 4.14 -14.97 5.37
C ALA A 167 4.57 -16.32 5.95
N PHE A 168 5.72 -16.82 5.53
CA PHE A 168 6.28 -18.07 6.05
C PHE A 168 6.91 -17.88 7.43
N GLU A 169 7.70 -16.81 7.62
CA GLU A 169 8.34 -16.50 8.91
C GLU A 169 7.32 -16.23 10.03
N LEU A 170 6.16 -15.66 9.69
CA LEU A 170 5.12 -15.29 10.65
C LEU A 170 4.03 -16.36 10.82
N VAL A 171 4.18 -17.54 10.24
CA VAL A 171 3.12 -18.60 10.25
C VAL A 171 2.64 -18.94 11.66
N ASP A 172 3.55 -19.03 12.63
CA ASP A 172 3.23 -19.39 14.02
C ASP A 172 2.58 -18.24 14.82
N THR A 173 2.66 -17.01 14.32
CA THR A 173 2.00 -15.84 14.94
C THR A 173 0.52 -15.74 14.56
N GLY A 174 0.12 -16.39 13.48
CA GLY A 174 -1.21 -16.29 12.88
C GLY A 174 -1.42 -15.08 11.97
N ILE A 175 -0.48 -14.11 11.94
CA ILE A 175 -0.53 -12.95 11.05
C ILE A 175 -0.46 -13.42 9.58
N LYS A 176 -1.33 -12.88 8.73
CA LYS A 176 -1.36 -13.19 7.30
C LYS A 176 -0.73 -12.05 6.50
N VAL A 177 0.09 -12.42 5.53
CA VAL A 177 0.76 -11.44 4.66
C VAL A 177 0.49 -11.82 3.21
N ASN A 178 -0.14 -10.93 2.46
CA ASN A 178 -0.45 -11.14 1.04
C ASN A 178 -0.08 -9.90 0.22
N CYS A 179 0.04 -10.08 -1.09
CA CYS A 179 0.32 -8.99 -2.02
C CYS A 179 -0.73 -8.98 -3.14
N LEU A 180 -1.23 -7.80 -3.46
CA LEU A 180 -2.05 -7.56 -4.64
C LEU A 180 -1.15 -7.00 -5.74
N ALA A 181 -0.89 -7.79 -6.77
CA ALA A 181 -0.16 -7.36 -7.97
C ALA A 181 -1.13 -6.61 -8.90
N LEU A 182 -1.29 -5.30 -8.64
CA LEU A 182 -2.27 -4.49 -9.34
C LEU A 182 -1.84 -4.19 -10.79
N GLY A 183 -2.81 -4.24 -11.69
CA GLY A 183 -2.72 -3.63 -13.01
C GLY A 183 -2.86 -2.11 -12.95
N SER A 184 -3.11 -1.47 -14.10
CA SER A 184 -3.31 -0.04 -14.15
C SER A 184 -4.63 0.36 -13.47
N ALA A 185 -4.57 1.48 -12.72
CA ALA A 185 -5.75 2.21 -12.25
C ALA A 185 -5.53 3.69 -12.53
N GLN A 186 -6.59 4.41 -12.91
CA GLN A 186 -6.49 5.84 -13.26
C GLN A 186 -6.14 6.66 -12.02
N THR A 187 -4.88 7.04 -11.92
CA THR A 187 -4.28 7.78 -10.79
C THR A 187 -3.35 8.87 -11.31
N GLU A 188 -3.07 9.86 -10.46
CA GLU A 188 -2.06 10.89 -10.74
C GLU A 188 -0.68 10.29 -11.09
N MET A 189 -0.29 9.22 -10.39
CA MET A 189 0.98 8.50 -10.65
C MET A 189 1.01 7.89 -12.07
N LEU A 190 -0.10 7.26 -12.49
CA LEU A 190 -0.20 6.67 -13.82
C LEU A 190 -0.14 7.74 -14.91
N GLU A 191 -0.87 8.84 -14.73
CA GLU A 191 -0.92 9.94 -15.69
C GLU A 191 0.45 10.62 -15.88
N LEU A 192 1.19 10.81 -14.78
CA LEU A 192 2.56 11.34 -14.82
C LEU A 192 3.53 10.37 -15.51
N ALA A 193 3.39 9.06 -15.26
CA ALA A 193 4.29 8.06 -15.85
C ALA A 193 3.96 7.74 -17.31
N PHE A 194 2.70 7.83 -17.71
CA PHE A 194 2.21 7.51 -19.06
C PHE A 194 1.21 8.57 -19.53
N PRO A 195 1.66 9.76 -19.92
CA PRO A 195 0.78 10.85 -20.35
C PRO A 195 -0.13 10.42 -21.50
N GLY A 196 -1.43 10.63 -21.32
CA GLY A 196 -2.46 10.29 -22.31
C GLY A 196 -2.95 8.84 -22.28
N TYR A 197 -2.34 7.95 -21.49
CA TYR A 197 -2.90 6.61 -21.28
C TYR A 197 -4.11 6.68 -20.35
N GLN A 198 -5.19 6.01 -20.73
CA GLN A 198 -6.39 5.89 -19.91
C GLN A 198 -6.56 4.44 -19.44
N SER A 199 -6.58 4.27 -18.12
CA SER A 199 -6.84 2.97 -17.52
C SER A 199 -8.32 2.60 -17.64
N PRO A 200 -8.65 1.32 -17.89
CA PRO A 200 -10.03 0.83 -17.85
C PRO A 200 -10.61 0.77 -16.42
N VAL A 201 -9.76 0.90 -15.39
CA VAL A 201 -10.16 0.84 -13.97
C VAL A 201 -9.89 2.19 -13.33
N MET A 202 -10.88 2.71 -12.62
CA MET A 202 -10.73 3.97 -11.87
C MET A 202 -10.08 3.73 -10.51
N ALA A 203 -9.45 4.77 -9.94
CA ALA A 203 -8.80 4.68 -8.63
C ALA A 203 -9.77 4.25 -7.53
N PHE A 204 -11.01 4.75 -7.53
CA PHE A 204 -12.01 4.39 -6.51
C PHE A 204 -12.46 2.92 -6.60
N GLU A 205 -12.56 2.35 -7.80
CA GLU A 205 -12.90 0.93 -7.99
C GLU A 205 -11.78 0.04 -7.43
N MET A 206 -10.53 0.39 -7.75
CA MET A 206 -9.37 -0.33 -7.24
C MET A 206 -9.21 -0.15 -5.72
N GLY A 207 -9.43 1.06 -5.20
CA GLY A 207 -9.39 1.35 -3.77
C GLY A 207 -10.43 0.54 -2.98
N LYS A 208 -11.65 0.46 -3.51
CA LYS A 208 -12.70 -0.39 -2.94
C LYS A 208 -12.29 -1.86 -2.92
N TYR A 209 -11.77 -2.39 -4.03
CA TYR A 209 -11.31 -3.77 -4.09
C TYR A 209 -10.19 -4.05 -3.08
N VAL A 210 -9.21 -3.15 -2.95
CA VAL A 210 -8.13 -3.25 -1.97
C VAL A 210 -8.68 -3.31 -0.54
N ALA A 211 -9.63 -2.44 -0.20
CA ALA A 211 -10.26 -2.43 1.12
C ALA A 211 -11.05 -3.71 1.40
N ASP A 212 -11.82 -4.22 0.43
CA ASP A 212 -12.59 -5.46 0.56
C ASP A 212 -11.67 -6.68 0.71
N PHE A 213 -10.59 -6.75 -0.07
CA PHE A 213 -9.59 -7.81 0.08
C PHE A 213 -8.88 -7.73 1.44
N ALA A 214 -8.51 -6.55 1.90
CA ALA A 214 -7.85 -6.37 3.18
C ALA A 214 -8.72 -6.88 4.36
N ARG A 215 -10.04 -6.69 4.29
CA ARG A 215 -11.00 -7.18 5.29
C ARG A 215 -11.17 -8.69 5.29
N THR A 216 -11.03 -9.37 4.17
CA THR A 216 -11.49 -10.76 3.99
C THR A 216 -10.43 -11.72 3.46
N GLY A 217 -9.42 -11.24 2.76
CA GLY A 217 -8.44 -12.06 2.05
C GLY A 217 -7.62 -12.98 2.95
N HIS A 218 -7.33 -12.55 4.19
CA HIS A 218 -6.60 -13.35 5.18
C HIS A 218 -7.29 -14.67 5.54
N LYS A 219 -8.59 -14.80 5.32
CA LYS A 219 -9.36 -16.02 5.58
C LYS A 219 -9.04 -17.13 4.57
N PHE A 220 -8.57 -16.78 3.40
CA PHE A 220 -8.36 -17.71 2.27
C PHE A 220 -6.91 -17.76 1.82
N PHE A 221 -6.12 -16.70 2.09
CA PHE A 221 -4.79 -16.53 1.54
C PHE A 221 -3.75 -16.21 2.62
N ASN A 222 -2.55 -16.78 2.45
CA ASN A 222 -1.34 -16.39 3.15
C ASN A 222 -0.14 -16.62 2.23
N GLY A 223 0.74 -15.63 2.10
CA GLY A 223 1.91 -15.69 1.22
C GLY A 223 1.55 -15.66 -0.26
N LYS A 224 0.38 -15.12 -0.65
CA LYS A 224 -0.05 -15.11 -2.05
C LYS A 224 0.18 -13.77 -2.71
N ILE A 225 0.68 -13.86 -3.93
CA ILE A 225 0.78 -12.75 -4.86
C ILE A 225 -0.39 -12.89 -5.83
N LEU A 226 -1.38 -12.03 -5.70
CA LEU A 226 -2.63 -12.13 -6.45
C LEU A 226 -2.65 -11.10 -7.59
N PRO A 227 -2.67 -11.53 -8.86
CA PRO A 227 -2.81 -10.62 -9.98
C PRO A 227 -4.23 -10.03 -10.01
N VAL A 228 -4.29 -8.70 -10.10
CA VAL A 228 -5.54 -7.93 -10.14
C VAL A 228 -5.49 -7.00 -11.34
N ALA A 229 -5.87 -7.49 -12.49
CA ALA A 229 -5.84 -6.74 -13.74
C ALA A 229 -6.96 -7.19 -14.67
N VAL A 230 -7.61 -6.24 -15.35
CA VAL A 230 -8.66 -6.51 -16.35
C VAL A 230 -8.01 -7.02 -17.64
N THR A 231 -6.85 -6.45 -17.96
CA THR A 231 -6.03 -6.91 -19.09
C THR A 231 -4.74 -7.45 -18.53
N THR A 232 -4.57 -8.77 -18.62
CA THR A 232 -3.27 -9.40 -18.39
C THR A 232 -2.60 -9.49 -19.75
N PRO A 233 -1.49 -8.80 -19.95
CA PRO A 233 -0.71 -9.07 -21.15
C PRO A 233 -0.14 -10.46 -21.11
#